data_ab8e2062c3626b71f9a6a197c66d8eaf
#
_entry.id   ab8e2062c3626b71f9a6a197c66d8eaf
#
_cell.length_a   1.000
_cell.length_b   1.000
_cell.length_c   1.000
_cell.angle_alpha   90.00
_cell.angle_beta   90.00
_cell.angle_gamma   90.00
#
_symmetry.space_group_name_H-M   'P 1'
#
loop_
_entity.id
_entity.type
_entity.pdbx_description
1 polymer ?
#
loop_
_entity_poly.entity_id
_entity_poly.type
_entity_poly.pdbx_seq_one_letter_code
_entity_poly.pdbx_strand_id
1 'polypeptide(L)'
;MKLNKVLIINEGYSDNLGDQAINDSLQYLLKSNSIENIEFQDFTKNIDAPIEISTGSNTSNKSPLMIQFFKKIIPSKIRWLIKNINRIIKASKDNYDLVIIGGGQLILSNATFSIAMFSWVFFLRLFGNKNIILFAVGSGTKFSFIDTLLYRKTLKKISKIYARDEKSKEILKNTFNIDSEFVYDVAFIHNKITN
;
A
#
# COMPACT_ATOMS: atom_id res chain seq x y z
N MET A 1 -2.07 -19.69 -17.14
CA MET A 1 -2.08 -18.33 -17.76
C MET A 1 -0.73 -17.69 -17.48
N LYS A 2 0.01 -17.29 -18.51
CA LYS A 2 1.32 -16.66 -18.31
C LYS A 2 1.07 -15.20 -17.90
N LEU A 3 1.61 -14.77 -16.76
CA LEU A 3 1.56 -13.37 -16.33
C LEU A 3 2.61 -12.58 -17.11
N ASN A 4 2.21 -11.52 -17.80
CA ASN A 4 3.13 -10.70 -18.60
C ASN A 4 3.48 -9.39 -17.91
N LYS A 5 2.55 -8.77 -17.16
CA LYS A 5 2.76 -7.49 -16.50
C LYS A 5 2.17 -7.50 -15.09
N VAL A 6 3.01 -7.20 -14.09
CA VAL A 6 2.62 -7.20 -12.68
C VAL A 6 2.93 -5.86 -12.05
N LEU A 7 1.98 -5.34 -11.26
CA LEU A 7 2.19 -4.17 -10.41
C LEU A 7 2.37 -4.60 -8.96
N ILE A 8 3.45 -4.16 -8.32
CA ILE A 8 3.65 -4.27 -6.87
C ILE A 8 3.36 -2.92 -6.22
N ILE A 9 2.55 -2.93 -5.15
CA ILE A 9 2.26 -1.76 -4.33
C ILE A 9 2.59 -2.10 -2.88
N ASN A 10 3.64 -1.51 -2.34
CA ASN A 10 4.05 -1.71 -0.94
C ASN A 10 4.79 -0.48 -0.39
N GLU A 11 5.28 -0.55 0.86
CA GLU A 11 6.07 0.51 1.50
C GLU A 11 7.59 0.38 1.20
N GLY A 12 7.97 -0.05 0.01
CA GLY A 12 9.36 -0.39 -0.33
C GLY A 12 10.34 0.79 -0.34
N TYR A 13 9.85 2.03 -0.35
CA TYR A 13 10.67 3.25 -0.18
C TYR A 13 10.62 3.80 1.26
N SER A 14 10.20 2.97 2.20
CA SER A 14 10.33 3.25 3.63
C SER A 14 11.81 3.22 4.05
N ASP A 15 12.17 4.03 5.06
CA ASP A 15 13.50 3.94 5.69
C ASP A 15 13.65 2.68 6.56
N ASN A 16 12.61 1.88 6.68
CA ASN A 16 12.58 0.62 7.38
C ASN A 16 13.17 -0.49 6.50
N LEU A 17 14.30 -1.04 6.90
CA LEU A 17 14.97 -2.14 6.19
C LEU A 17 14.08 -3.38 6.00
N GLY A 18 13.15 -3.63 6.93
CA GLY A 18 12.18 -4.71 6.80
C GLY A 18 11.25 -4.54 5.60
N ASP A 19 10.76 -3.32 5.36
CA ASP A 19 9.89 -3.03 4.21
C ASP A 19 10.67 -3.13 2.89
N GLN A 20 11.95 -2.71 2.87
CA GLN A 20 12.84 -2.87 1.72
C GLN A 20 13.09 -4.35 1.43
N ALA A 21 13.42 -5.15 2.44
CA ALA A 21 13.63 -6.59 2.31
C ALA A 21 12.37 -7.31 1.77
N ILE A 22 11.18 -6.90 2.18
CA ILE A 22 9.91 -7.40 1.67
C ILE A 22 9.76 -7.08 0.17
N ASN A 23 10.07 -5.85 -0.23
CA ASN A 23 9.99 -5.43 -1.61
C ASN A 23 10.93 -6.24 -2.51
N ASP A 24 12.18 -6.40 -2.09
CA ASP A 24 13.19 -7.17 -2.82
C ASP A 24 12.80 -8.65 -2.92
N SER A 25 12.25 -9.20 -1.84
CA SER A 25 11.76 -10.58 -1.80
C SER A 25 10.60 -10.82 -2.76
N LEU A 26 9.64 -9.88 -2.85
CA LEU A 26 8.53 -9.97 -3.81
C LEU A 26 9.03 -9.91 -5.25
N GLN A 27 9.96 -9.00 -5.56
CA GLN A 27 10.55 -8.90 -6.88
C GLN A 27 11.33 -10.17 -7.25
N TYR A 28 12.11 -10.71 -6.30
CA TYR A 28 12.83 -11.96 -6.49
C TYR A 28 11.90 -13.13 -6.79
N LEU A 29 10.81 -13.27 -6.01
CA LEU A 29 9.80 -14.31 -6.24
C LEU A 29 9.17 -14.23 -7.63
N LEU A 30 8.83 -13.04 -8.08
CA LEU A 30 8.25 -12.86 -9.41
C LEU A 30 9.26 -13.18 -10.51
N LYS A 31 10.48 -12.68 -10.41
CA LYS A 31 11.56 -12.95 -11.38
C LYS A 31 11.93 -14.43 -11.45
N SER A 32 12.01 -15.12 -10.30
CA SER A 32 12.28 -16.58 -10.27
C SER A 32 11.16 -17.42 -10.88
N ASN A 33 9.95 -16.85 -11.02
CA ASN A 33 8.83 -17.43 -11.74
C ASN A 33 8.68 -16.90 -13.18
N SER A 34 9.76 -16.37 -13.77
CA SER A 34 9.81 -15.86 -15.16
C SER A 34 8.88 -14.68 -15.43
N ILE A 35 8.58 -13.87 -14.43
CA ILE A 35 7.85 -12.61 -14.57
C ILE A 35 8.88 -11.47 -14.55
N GLU A 36 9.13 -10.87 -15.72
CA GLU A 36 10.16 -9.85 -15.88
C GLU A 36 9.60 -8.43 -15.88
N ASN A 37 8.38 -8.24 -16.40
CA ASN A 37 7.74 -6.93 -16.47
C ASN A 37 7.01 -6.60 -15.16
N ILE A 38 7.79 -6.07 -14.22
CA ILE A 38 7.32 -5.72 -12.88
C ILE A 38 7.40 -4.19 -12.75
N GLU A 39 6.26 -3.57 -12.48
CA GLU A 39 6.17 -2.18 -12.08
C GLU A 39 6.02 -2.06 -10.58
N PHE A 40 6.52 -0.97 -10.02
CA PHE A 40 6.48 -0.71 -8.59
C PHE A 40 5.83 0.64 -8.28
N GLN A 41 5.00 0.67 -7.25
CA GLN A 41 4.46 1.88 -6.67
C GLN A 41 4.55 1.83 -5.14
N ASP A 42 4.97 2.93 -4.54
CA ASP A 42 4.90 3.04 -3.08
C ASP A 42 3.46 3.16 -2.61
N PHE A 43 3.12 2.51 -1.52
CA PHE A 43 1.75 2.45 -1.02
C PHE A 43 1.26 3.82 -0.52
N THR A 44 2.09 4.54 0.23
CA THR A 44 1.71 5.83 0.82
C THR A 44 2.50 7.02 0.35
N LYS A 45 3.76 6.85 -0.07
CA LYS A 45 4.63 7.95 -0.48
C LYS A 45 4.48 8.29 -1.97
N ASN A 46 4.56 9.55 -2.30
CA ASN A 46 4.71 10.01 -3.69
C ASN A 46 6.20 10.23 -3.96
N ILE A 47 6.82 9.29 -4.65
CA ILE A 47 8.26 9.29 -4.94
C ILE A 47 8.60 10.35 -5.99
N ASP A 48 7.66 10.67 -6.88
CA ASP A 48 7.83 11.69 -7.92
C ASP A 48 7.63 13.13 -7.38
N ALA A 49 7.21 13.27 -6.12
CA ALA A 49 7.12 14.58 -5.50
C ALA A 49 8.55 15.11 -5.27
N PRO A 50 8.87 16.36 -5.66
CA PRO A 50 10.15 16.95 -5.33
C PRO A 50 10.36 16.81 -3.82
N ILE A 51 11.53 16.28 -3.45
CA ILE A 51 11.95 16.17 -2.05
C ILE A 51 11.92 17.59 -1.50
N GLU A 52 10.95 17.90 -0.64
CA GLU A 52 11.05 19.09 0.21
C GLU A 52 12.27 18.82 1.10
N ILE A 53 13.45 19.23 0.61
CA ILE A 53 14.67 19.23 1.42
C ILE A 53 14.32 20.13 2.60
N SER A 54 14.09 19.51 3.74
CA SER A 54 14.09 20.20 5.01
C SER A 54 15.54 20.61 5.29
N THR A 55 16.02 21.58 4.52
CA THR A 55 17.22 22.32 4.89
C THR A 55 16.87 22.98 6.21
N GLY A 56 17.48 22.47 7.27
CA GLY A 56 17.49 23.10 8.58
C GLY A 56 18.19 24.46 8.54
N SER A 57 17.62 25.39 7.81
CA SER A 57 17.88 26.81 7.92
C SER A 57 16.68 27.44 8.60
N ASN A 58 16.88 27.86 9.83
CA ASN A 58 16.01 28.76 10.59
C ASN A 58 15.84 30.11 9.85
N THR A 59 15.21 30.09 8.70
CA THR A 59 14.63 31.27 8.10
C THR A 59 13.13 31.19 8.37
N SER A 60 12.67 32.04 9.26
CA SER A 60 11.29 32.29 9.63
C SER A 60 10.48 32.82 8.44
N ASN A 61 10.31 32.04 7.40
CA ASN A 61 9.27 32.26 6.43
C ASN A 61 7.96 31.76 7.04
N LYS A 62 7.30 32.63 7.78
CA LYS A 62 5.90 32.44 8.22
C LYS A 62 5.08 32.19 6.97
N SER A 63 4.77 30.92 6.70
CA SER A 63 3.76 30.57 5.71
C SER A 63 2.51 31.42 6.03
N PRO A 64 1.83 32.00 5.01
CA PRO A 64 0.68 32.86 5.24
C PRO A 64 -0.29 32.18 6.20
N LEU A 65 -0.79 32.93 7.19
CA LEU A 65 -1.72 32.42 8.22
C LEU A 65 -2.89 31.64 7.62
N MET A 66 -3.32 31.99 6.40
CA MET A 66 -4.34 31.25 5.64
C MET A 66 -3.91 29.80 5.35
N ILE A 67 -2.66 29.52 4.98
CA ILE A 67 -2.18 28.17 4.68
C ILE A 67 -2.14 27.31 5.96
N GLN A 68 -1.79 27.91 7.10
CA GLN A 68 -1.83 27.22 8.39
C GLN A 68 -3.27 26.94 8.84
N PHE A 69 -4.19 27.85 8.57
CA PHE A 69 -5.62 27.67 8.86
C PHE A 69 -6.22 26.53 8.01
N PHE A 70 -5.94 26.49 6.71
CA PHE A 70 -6.37 25.39 5.83
C PHE A 70 -5.77 24.05 6.21
N LYS A 71 -4.50 24.00 6.63
CA LYS A 71 -3.87 22.78 7.14
C LYS A 71 -4.54 22.21 8.39
N LYS A 72 -5.16 23.06 9.20
CA LYS A 72 -5.85 22.69 10.45
C LYS A 72 -7.28 22.18 10.22
N ILE A 73 -7.93 22.61 9.13
CA ILE A 73 -9.33 22.30 8.83
C ILE A 73 -9.47 21.01 7.99
N ILE A 74 -8.51 20.72 7.09
CA ILE A 74 -8.61 19.57 6.21
C ILE A 74 -8.04 18.31 6.90
N PRO A 75 -8.84 17.24 7.09
CA PRO A 75 -8.36 15.97 7.65
C PRO A 75 -7.14 15.43 6.91
N SER A 76 -6.22 14.80 7.63
CA SER A 76 -4.98 14.25 7.07
C SER A 76 -5.21 13.28 5.91
N LYS A 77 -6.28 12.49 5.97
CA LYS A 77 -6.68 11.56 4.90
C LYS A 77 -7.01 12.27 3.59
N ILE A 78 -7.72 13.40 3.65
CA ILE A 78 -8.08 14.18 2.46
C ILE A 78 -6.84 14.85 1.87
N ARG A 79 -5.97 15.41 2.71
CA ARG A 79 -4.70 16.00 2.25
C ARG A 79 -3.82 14.97 1.55
N TRP A 80 -3.73 13.77 2.13
CA TRP A 80 -2.99 12.67 1.53
C TRP A 80 -3.58 12.29 0.16
N LEU A 81 -4.89 12.16 0.06
CA LEU A 81 -5.59 11.81 -1.17
C LEU A 81 -5.31 12.83 -2.28
N ILE A 82 -5.46 14.13 -1.99
CA ILE A 82 -5.19 15.22 -2.95
C ILE A 82 -3.75 15.14 -3.48
N LYS A 83 -2.77 14.87 -2.61
CA LYS A 83 -1.36 14.75 -3.01
C LYS A 83 -1.06 13.52 -3.86
N ASN A 84 -1.80 12.44 -3.70
CA ASN A 84 -1.48 11.15 -4.30
C ASN A 84 -2.42 10.72 -5.43
N ILE A 85 -3.59 11.36 -5.57
CA ILE A 85 -4.63 10.91 -6.50
C ILE A 85 -4.17 10.84 -7.96
N ASN A 86 -3.39 11.82 -8.41
CA ASN A 86 -2.90 11.86 -9.79
C ASN A 86 -1.95 10.69 -10.08
N ARG A 87 -1.06 10.37 -9.14
CA ARG A 87 -0.15 9.23 -9.23
C ARG A 87 -0.93 7.90 -9.29
N ILE A 88 -1.89 7.74 -8.38
CA ILE A 88 -2.73 6.54 -8.31
C ILE A 88 -3.52 6.36 -9.61
N ILE A 89 -4.14 7.41 -10.12
CA ILE A 89 -4.88 7.37 -11.38
C ILE A 89 -3.95 7.02 -12.54
N LYS A 90 -2.77 7.64 -12.63
CA LYS A 90 -1.80 7.37 -13.69
C LYS A 90 -1.40 5.91 -13.70
N ALA A 91 -0.96 5.38 -12.57
CA ALA A 91 -0.56 3.97 -12.45
C ALA A 91 -1.74 3.00 -12.67
N SER A 92 -2.96 3.37 -12.25
CA SER A 92 -4.13 2.49 -12.39
C SER A 92 -4.67 2.37 -13.81
N LYS A 93 -4.33 3.29 -14.72
CA LYS A 93 -4.76 3.26 -16.14
C LYS A 93 -4.10 2.16 -16.94
N ASP A 94 -2.96 1.68 -16.50
CA ASP A 94 -2.26 0.59 -17.15
C ASP A 94 -2.98 -0.75 -16.88
N ASN A 95 -2.89 -1.67 -17.84
CA ASN A 95 -3.46 -2.99 -17.71
C ASN A 95 -2.43 -3.94 -17.11
N TYR A 96 -2.72 -4.48 -15.94
CA TYR A 96 -1.91 -5.48 -15.25
C TYR A 96 -2.62 -6.83 -15.24
N ASP A 97 -1.88 -7.90 -15.50
CA ASP A 97 -2.38 -9.26 -15.33
C ASP A 97 -2.60 -9.60 -13.86
N LEU A 98 -1.78 -9.00 -12.99
CA LEU A 98 -1.84 -9.15 -11.55
C LEU A 98 -1.39 -7.85 -10.86
N VAL A 99 -2.14 -7.44 -9.84
CA VAL A 99 -1.72 -6.40 -8.91
C VAL A 99 -1.53 -7.02 -7.54
N ILE A 100 -0.33 -6.87 -6.99
CA ILE A 100 0.03 -7.33 -5.65
C ILE A 100 0.13 -6.12 -4.73
N ILE A 101 -0.79 -6.01 -3.78
CA ILE A 101 -0.66 -5.06 -2.68
C ILE A 101 -0.18 -5.87 -1.48
N GLY A 102 1.04 -5.63 -1.00
CA GLY A 102 1.45 -6.54 0.04
C GLY A 102 2.86 -6.41 0.56
N GLY A 103 3.11 -7.33 1.46
CA GLY A 103 4.26 -7.31 2.33
C GLY A 103 4.14 -6.22 3.40
N GLY A 104 4.43 -6.57 4.63
CA GLY A 104 4.37 -5.62 5.73
C GLY A 104 2.99 -5.45 6.36
N GLN A 105 2.92 -4.54 7.32
CA GLN A 105 1.70 -4.30 8.09
C GLN A 105 0.85 -3.19 7.43
N LEU A 106 0.11 -3.53 6.37
CA LEU A 106 -0.65 -2.56 5.58
C LEU A 106 -2.10 -2.32 6.05
N ILE A 107 -2.65 -3.18 6.89
CA ILE A 107 -4.00 -3.02 7.41
C ILE A 107 -3.94 -2.38 8.80
N LEU A 108 -3.84 -1.05 8.80
CA LEU A 108 -3.66 -0.25 10.02
C LEU A 108 -4.67 0.89 10.09
N SER A 109 -5.06 1.27 11.32
CA SER A 109 -5.85 2.47 11.60
C SER A 109 -4.94 3.65 11.90
N ASN A 110 -4.00 3.93 11.01
CA ASN A 110 -3.22 5.16 11.06
C ASN A 110 -3.77 6.20 10.07
N ALA A 111 -3.18 7.39 10.07
CA ALA A 111 -3.74 8.54 9.35
C ALA A 111 -4.04 8.31 7.86
N THR A 112 -3.29 7.44 7.17
CA THR A 112 -3.31 7.36 5.70
C THR A 112 -3.58 5.96 5.13
N PHE A 113 -3.32 4.88 5.85
CA PHE A 113 -3.34 3.53 5.30
C PHE A 113 -4.71 3.09 4.76
N SER A 114 -5.79 3.36 5.50
CA SER A 114 -7.13 2.98 5.07
C SER A 114 -7.57 3.72 3.80
N ILE A 115 -7.25 5.01 3.69
CA ILE A 115 -7.57 5.80 2.50
C ILE A 115 -6.66 5.43 1.32
N ALA A 116 -5.40 5.08 1.56
CA ALA A 116 -4.49 4.59 0.55
C ALA A 116 -4.99 3.27 -0.05
N MET A 117 -5.30 2.29 0.80
CA MET A 117 -5.87 1.01 0.37
C MET A 117 -7.16 1.21 -0.43
N PHE A 118 -8.07 2.04 0.08
CA PHE A 118 -9.31 2.35 -0.63
C PHE A 118 -9.05 2.97 -2.00
N SER A 119 -8.17 3.96 -2.08
CA SER A 119 -7.91 4.69 -3.33
C SER A 119 -7.25 3.79 -4.37
N TRP A 120 -6.22 3.03 -4.00
CA TRP A 120 -5.57 2.07 -4.90
C TRP A 120 -6.57 1.07 -5.47
N VAL A 121 -7.30 0.36 -4.62
CA VAL A 121 -8.25 -0.66 -5.07
C VAL A 121 -9.39 -0.05 -5.87
N PHE A 122 -9.88 1.13 -5.49
CA PHE A 122 -10.96 1.82 -6.21
C PHE A 122 -10.54 2.18 -7.64
N PHE A 123 -9.40 2.87 -7.81
CA PHE A 123 -8.96 3.29 -9.15
C PHE A 123 -8.48 2.13 -10.01
N LEU A 124 -7.76 1.16 -9.45
CA LEU A 124 -7.40 -0.05 -10.18
C LEU A 124 -8.64 -0.77 -10.74
N ARG A 125 -9.67 -0.95 -9.93
CA ARG A 125 -10.94 -1.57 -10.38
C ARG A 125 -11.68 -0.71 -11.39
N LEU A 126 -11.68 0.60 -11.22
CA LEU A 126 -12.33 1.56 -12.13
C LEU A 126 -11.73 1.48 -13.53
N PHE A 127 -10.41 1.32 -13.64
CA PHE A 127 -9.70 1.19 -14.91
C PHE A 127 -9.55 -0.25 -15.42
N GLY A 128 -10.25 -1.22 -14.82
CA GLY A 128 -10.36 -2.57 -15.35
C GLY A 128 -9.42 -3.60 -14.76
N ASN A 129 -8.51 -3.24 -13.85
CA ASN A 129 -7.63 -4.18 -13.17
C ASN A 129 -8.44 -5.01 -12.16
N LYS A 130 -8.78 -6.25 -12.53
CA LYS A 130 -9.65 -7.12 -11.73
C LYS A 130 -8.90 -8.07 -10.80
N ASN A 131 -7.68 -8.44 -11.18
CA ASN A 131 -6.88 -9.42 -10.44
C ASN A 131 -6.00 -8.71 -9.42
N ILE A 132 -6.59 -8.30 -8.30
CA ILE A 132 -5.89 -7.62 -7.20
C ILE A 132 -5.82 -8.59 -6.03
N ILE A 133 -4.63 -8.83 -5.51
CA ILE A 133 -4.42 -9.64 -4.31
C ILE A 133 -3.75 -8.85 -3.20
N LEU A 134 -4.09 -9.14 -1.95
CA LEU A 134 -3.27 -8.79 -0.80
C LEU A 134 -2.36 -9.96 -0.48
N PHE A 135 -1.05 -9.73 -0.42
CA PHE A 135 -0.09 -10.81 -0.23
C PHE A 135 0.82 -10.55 0.98
N ALA A 136 0.87 -11.53 1.88
CA ALA A 136 1.67 -11.51 3.11
C ALA A 136 1.44 -10.23 3.95
N VAL A 137 0.17 -9.84 4.13
CA VAL A 137 -0.18 -8.62 4.86
C VAL A 137 -0.40 -8.87 6.34
N GLY A 138 0.12 -7.95 7.16
CA GLY A 138 -0.18 -7.87 8.59
C GLY A 138 -1.32 -6.91 8.89
N SER A 139 -2.04 -7.15 10.00
CA SER A 139 -3.13 -6.32 10.47
C SER A 139 -2.87 -5.78 11.87
N GLY A 140 -3.25 -4.53 12.12
CA GLY A 140 -3.36 -3.95 13.45
C GLY A 140 -4.59 -4.46 14.19
N THR A 141 -4.69 -4.17 15.49
CA THR A 141 -5.75 -4.69 16.35
C THR A 141 -6.90 -3.71 16.59
N LYS A 142 -6.65 -2.41 16.45
CA LYS A 142 -7.64 -1.36 16.75
C LYS A 142 -7.92 -0.53 15.52
N PHE A 143 -9.19 -0.30 15.23
CA PHE A 143 -9.63 0.47 14.07
C PHE A 143 -10.65 1.53 14.46
N SER A 144 -10.52 2.72 13.88
CA SER A 144 -11.57 3.73 13.98
C SER A 144 -12.80 3.29 13.17
N PHE A 145 -13.96 3.88 13.44
CA PHE A 145 -15.18 3.61 12.68
C PHE A 145 -15.00 3.85 11.17
N ILE A 146 -14.36 4.97 10.81
CA ILE A 146 -14.11 5.33 9.41
C ILE A 146 -13.17 4.32 8.74
N ASP A 147 -12.10 3.92 9.42
CA ASP A 147 -11.15 2.95 8.87
C ASP A 147 -11.80 1.57 8.69
N THR A 148 -12.61 1.15 9.66
CA THR A 148 -13.37 -0.09 9.55
C THR A 148 -14.30 -0.08 8.34
N LEU A 149 -15.00 1.03 8.10
CA LEU A 149 -15.91 1.16 6.95
C LEU A 149 -15.14 1.13 5.62
N LEU A 150 -14.01 1.85 5.54
CA LEU A 150 -13.18 1.88 4.35
C LEU A 150 -12.61 0.48 4.05
N TYR A 151 -12.03 -0.19 5.04
CA TYR A 151 -11.49 -1.54 4.86
C TYR A 151 -12.58 -2.55 4.48
N ARG A 152 -13.73 -2.56 5.13
CA ARG A 152 -14.84 -3.46 4.77
C ARG A 152 -15.29 -3.31 3.32
N LYS A 153 -15.36 -2.07 2.81
CA LYS A 153 -15.71 -1.81 1.42
C LYS A 153 -14.62 -2.22 0.45
N THR A 154 -13.37 -2.04 0.84
CA THR A 154 -12.20 -2.28 -0.02
C THR A 154 -11.84 -3.75 -0.10
N LEU A 155 -11.73 -4.42 1.05
CA LEU A 155 -11.28 -5.81 1.12
C LEU A 155 -12.22 -6.77 0.37
N LYS A 156 -13.51 -6.49 0.35
CA LYS A 156 -14.50 -7.24 -0.46
C LYS A 156 -14.28 -7.17 -1.98
N LYS A 157 -13.50 -6.20 -2.45
CA LYS A 157 -13.19 -6.01 -3.88
C LYS A 157 -11.86 -6.67 -4.27
N ILE A 158 -11.16 -7.26 -3.34
CA ILE A 158 -9.89 -7.94 -3.55
C ILE A 158 -10.14 -9.39 -3.88
N SER A 159 -9.43 -9.91 -4.85
CA SER A 159 -9.67 -11.26 -5.39
C SER A 159 -9.24 -12.37 -4.43
N LYS A 160 -8.08 -12.17 -3.76
CA LYS A 160 -7.56 -13.08 -2.74
C LYS A 160 -6.77 -12.29 -1.69
N ILE A 161 -6.82 -12.76 -0.45
CA ILE A 161 -6.12 -12.15 0.67
C ILE A 161 -5.31 -13.22 1.38
N TYR A 162 -4.01 -12.97 1.50
CA TYR A 162 -3.05 -13.81 2.21
C TYR A 162 -2.50 -13.03 3.39
N ALA A 163 -2.81 -13.48 4.60
CA ALA A 163 -2.31 -12.90 5.85
C ALA A 163 -0.98 -13.55 6.24
N ARG A 164 -0.03 -12.76 6.75
CA ARG A 164 1.30 -13.25 7.12
C ARG A 164 1.36 -13.95 8.48
N ASP A 165 0.33 -13.81 9.30
CA ASP A 165 0.23 -14.41 10.63
C ASP A 165 -1.23 -14.73 11.00
N GLU A 166 -1.42 -15.70 11.89
CA GLU A 166 -2.76 -16.15 12.30
C GLU A 166 -3.54 -15.04 13.01
N LYS A 167 -2.87 -14.16 13.75
CA LYS A 167 -3.52 -13.02 14.39
C LYS A 167 -4.13 -12.05 13.38
N SER A 168 -3.41 -11.76 12.30
CA SER A 168 -3.92 -10.93 11.19
C SER A 168 -5.12 -11.58 10.51
N LYS A 169 -5.09 -12.90 10.32
CA LYS A 169 -6.19 -13.68 9.76
C LYS A 169 -7.44 -13.62 10.66
N GLU A 170 -7.27 -13.80 11.97
CA GLU A 170 -8.37 -13.64 12.92
C GLU A 170 -8.97 -12.24 12.93
N ILE A 171 -8.14 -11.19 12.86
CA ILE A 171 -8.61 -9.81 12.80
C ILE A 171 -9.37 -9.55 11.50
N LEU A 172 -8.88 -10.02 10.36
CA LEU A 172 -9.58 -9.92 9.08
C LEU A 172 -10.97 -10.56 9.16
N LYS A 173 -11.07 -11.74 9.75
CA LYS A 173 -12.35 -12.42 9.93
C LYS A 173 -13.27 -11.71 10.90
N ASN A 174 -12.79 -11.43 12.11
CA ASN A 174 -13.63 -10.93 13.21
C ASN A 174 -14.04 -9.46 13.03
N THR A 175 -13.12 -8.62 12.48
CA THR A 175 -13.38 -7.17 12.34
C THR A 175 -14.05 -6.83 11.03
N PHE A 176 -13.65 -7.48 9.94
CA PHE A 176 -14.08 -7.10 8.58
C PHE A 176 -15.00 -8.15 7.94
N ASN A 177 -15.14 -9.35 8.52
CA ASN A 177 -15.82 -10.51 7.96
C ASN A 177 -15.23 -10.91 6.60
N ILE A 178 -13.91 -11.01 6.55
CA ILE A 178 -13.13 -11.38 5.38
C ILE A 178 -12.35 -12.66 5.67
N ASP A 179 -12.51 -13.65 4.79
CA ASP A 179 -11.71 -14.85 4.80
C ASP A 179 -10.35 -14.60 4.15
N SER A 180 -9.30 -15.17 4.71
CA SER A 180 -7.94 -15.07 4.20
C SER A 180 -7.18 -16.37 4.41
N GLU A 181 -6.21 -16.63 3.54
CA GLU A 181 -5.30 -17.76 3.64
C GLU A 181 -4.03 -17.32 4.41
N PHE A 182 -3.40 -18.26 5.11
CA PHE A 182 -2.13 -18.00 5.76
C PHE A 182 -0.98 -18.14 4.75
N VAL A 183 0.00 -17.25 4.81
CA VAL A 183 1.26 -17.35 4.08
C VAL A 183 2.39 -16.79 4.95
N TYR A 184 3.56 -17.37 4.87
CA TYR A 184 4.73 -16.84 5.58
C TYR A 184 5.11 -15.45 5.08
N ASP A 185 5.69 -14.64 5.99
CA ASP A 185 6.22 -13.32 5.61
C ASP A 185 7.31 -13.50 4.54
N VAL A 186 7.18 -12.76 3.45
CA VAL A 186 8.11 -12.85 2.32
C VAL A 186 9.53 -12.41 2.67
N ALA A 187 9.72 -11.64 3.73
CA ALA A 187 11.05 -11.26 4.21
C ALA A 187 11.94 -12.47 4.55
N PHE A 188 11.36 -13.63 4.90
CA PHE A 188 12.13 -14.87 5.12
C PHE A 188 12.91 -15.35 3.89
N ILE A 189 12.55 -14.91 2.71
CA ILE A 189 13.23 -15.28 1.47
C ILE A 189 14.45 -14.38 1.21
N HIS A 190 14.54 -13.25 1.89
CA HIS A 190 15.61 -12.26 1.67
C HIS A 190 17.02 -12.85 1.78
N ASN A 191 17.25 -13.78 2.69
CA ASN A 191 18.53 -14.49 2.82
C ASN A 191 18.96 -15.26 1.56
N LYS A 192 18.03 -15.60 0.67
CA LYS A 192 18.35 -16.25 -0.62
C LYS A 192 18.74 -15.26 -1.71
N ILE A 193 18.57 -13.98 -1.46
CA ILE A 193 18.87 -12.90 -2.42
C ILE A 193 20.27 -12.35 -2.15
N THR A 194 20.70 -12.38 -0.88
CA THR A 194 21.95 -11.79 -0.41
C THR A 194 23.14 -12.77 -0.38
N ASN A 195 22.89 -14.06 -0.63
CA ASN A 195 23.91 -15.11 -0.80
C ASN A 195 24.02 -15.50 -2.28
#